data_df98a37187e5094d288c8211b2d938d9
#
_entry.id   df98a37187e5094d288c8211b2d938d9
#
_cell.length_a   1.000
_cell.length_b   1.000
_cell.length_c   1.000
_cell.angle_alpha   90.00
_cell.angle_beta   90.00
_cell.angle_gamma   90.00
#
_symmetry.space_group_name_H-M   'P 1'
#
loop_
_entity.id
_entity.type
_entity.pdbx_description
1 polymer ?
#
loop_
_entity_poly.entity_id
_entity_poly.type
_entity_poly.pdbx_seq_one_letter_code
_entity_poly.pdbx_strand_id
1 'polypeptide(L)' 'MEKVKIGDTIRIIRMNDDGGKDLQARMYNGRSGVVEHIDSIGQLHGTWGGLALIPGVDEYEISE' A
#
# COMPACT_ATOMS: atom_id res chain seq x y z
N MET A 1 -0.04 -7.25 -16.61
CA MET A 1 -0.17 -6.95 -15.16
C MET A 1 1.10 -6.32 -14.66
N GLU A 2 1.00 -5.12 -14.14
CA GLU A 2 2.17 -4.41 -13.65
C GLU A 2 2.57 -4.97 -12.29
N LYS A 3 3.87 -5.21 -12.13
CA LYS A 3 4.43 -5.58 -10.84
C LYS A 3 5.05 -4.36 -10.20
N VAL A 4 4.70 -4.13 -8.94
CA VAL A 4 5.33 -3.09 -8.15
C VAL A 4 6.77 -3.48 -7.85
N LYS A 5 7.68 -2.52 -7.94
CA LYS A 5 9.10 -2.69 -7.64
C LYS A 5 9.53 -1.70 -6.58
N ILE A 6 10.61 -2.04 -5.89
CA ILE A 6 11.26 -1.10 -4.99
C ILE A 6 11.66 0.15 -5.79
N GLY A 7 11.33 1.32 -5.27
CA GLY A 7 11.54 2.60 -5.93
C GLY A 7 10.33 3.14 -6.67
N ASP A 8 9.30 2.33 -6.88
CA ASP A 8 8.06 2.80 -7.51
C ASP A 8 7.32 3.73 -6.56
N THR A 9 6.72 4.77 -7.12
CA THR A 9 5.79 5.62 -6.39
C THR A 9 4.39 5.03 -6.54
N ILE A 10 3.70 4.87 -5.43
CA ILE A 10 2.33 4.36 -5.45
C ILE A 10 1.40 5.31 -4.73
N ARG A 11 0.12 5.22 -5.07
CA ARG A 11 -0.94 5.94 -4.38
C ARG A 11 -1.91 4.92 -3.82
N ILE A 12 -2.20 5.03 -2.52
CA ILE A 12 -3.16 4.15 -1.85
C ILE A 12 -4.56 4.62 -2.19
N ILE A 13 -5.34 3.75 -2.83
CA ILE A 13 -6.73 4.02 -3.14
C ILE A 13 -7.59 3.65 -1.93
N ARG A 14 -7.41 2.43 -1.43
CA ARG A 14 -8.17 1.94 -0.29
C ARG A 14 -7.45 0.76 0.35
N MET A 15 -7.15 0.86 1.64
CA MET A 15 -6.67 -0.28 2.40
C MET A 15 -7.86 -1.06 2.98
N ASN A 16 -7.67 -2.37 3.10
CA ASN A 16 -8.66 -3.22 3.76
C ASN A 16 -8.77 -2.82 5.23
N ASP A 17 -9.94 -2.33 5.61
CA ASP A 17 -10.19 -1.80 6.95
C ASP A 17 -11.04 -2.75 7.81
N ASP A 18 -11.08 -4.01 7.45
CA ASP A 18 -11.84 -5.04 8.17
C ASP A 18 -13.30 -4.63 8.41
N GLY A 19 -13.98 -4.25 7.34
CA GLY A 19 -15.38 -3.85 7.41
C GLY A 19 -15.60 -2.52 8.14
N GLY A 20 -14.60 -1.65 8.16
CA GLY A 20 -14.65 -0.35 8.82
C GLY A 20 -14.17 -0.35 10.27
N LYS A 21 -13.68 -1.49 10.77
CA LYS A 21 -13.21 -1.60 12.16
C LYS A 21 -11.80 -1.08 12.34
N ASP A 22 -10.97 -1.16 11.29
CA ASP A 22 -9.59 -0.69 11.36
C ASP A 22 -9.51 0.77 10.91
N LEU A 23 -9.62 1.67 11.88
CA LEU A 23 -9.56 3.11 11.61
C LEU A 23 -8.18 3.53 11.11
N GLN A 24 -7.12 2.87 11.54
CA GLN A 24 -5.78 3.19 11.10
C GLN A 24 -5.62 2.92 9.60
N ALA A 25 -6.13 1.79 9.11
CA ALA A 25 -6.10 1.48 7.69
C ALA A 25 -6.85 2.54 6.88
N ARG A 26 -8.00 2.99 7.37
CA ARG A 26 -8.79 4.02 6.68
C ARG A 26 -8.04 5.34 6.56
N MET A 27 -7.20 5.67 7.54
CA MET A 27 -6.43 6.91 7.51
C MET A 27 -5.36 6.93 6.42
N TYR A 28 -5.02 5.78 5.88
CA TYR A 28 -4.02 5.68 4.82
C TYR A 28 -4.61 5.90 3.42
N ASN A 29 -5.93 5.88 3.28
CA ASN A 29 -6.57 6.09 1.98
C ASN A 29 -6.19 7.47 1.42
N GLY A 30 -5.76 7.49 0.15
CA GLY A 30 -5.33 8.71 -0.53
C GLY A 30 -3.87 9.08 -0.33
N ARG A 31 -3.14 8.38 0.52
CA ARG A 31 -1.72 8.66 0.70
C ARG A 31 -0.90 8.13 -0.47
N SER A 32 0.21 8.82 -0.73
CA SER A 32 1.20 8.38 -1.72
C SER A 32 2.52 8.15 -1.05
N GLY A 33 3.36 7.34 -1.67
CA GLY A 33 4.69 7.09 -1.17
C GLY A 33 5.51 6.25 -2.11
N VAL A 34 6.77 6.03 -1.73
CA VAL A 34 7.73 5.25 -2.51
C VAL A 34 7.92 3.90 -1.84
N VAL A 35 7.91 2.85 -2.63
CA VAL A 35 8.16 1.49 -2.12
C VAL A 35 9.63 1.36 -1.76
N GLU A 36 9.89 1.07 -0.50
CA GLU A 36 11.26 0.92 0.02
C GLU A 36 11.67 -0.53 0.20
N HIS A 37 10.69 -1.42 0.43
CA HIS A 37 10.96 -2.81 0.70
C HIS A 37 9.75 -3.67 0.35
N ILE A 38 10.01 -4.85 -0.19
CA ILE A 38 8.98 -5.86 -0.41
C ILE A 38 9.41 -7.08 0.41
N ASP A 39 8.58 -7.48 1.37
CA ASP A 39 8.96 -8.56 2.28
C ASP A 39 8.79 -9.94 1.63
N SER A 40 9.13 -11.00 2.39
CA SER A 40 9.16 -12.36 1.87
C SER A 40 7.78 -12.90 1.50
N ILE A 41 6.72 -12.30 2.00
CA ILE A 41 5.34 -12.68 1.65
C ILE A 41 4.69 -11.72 0.66
N GLY A 42 5.48 -10.81 0.09
CA GLY A 42 5.02 -9.93 -0.98
C GLY A 42 4.33 -8.65 -0.52
N GLN A 43 4.37 -8.34 0.77
CA GLN A 43 3.77 -7.08 1.26
C GLN A 43 4.71 -5.91 1.01
N LEU A 44 4.12 -4.77 0.64
CA LEU A 44 4.86 -3.57 0.28
C LEU A 44 5.03 -2.65 1.48
N HIS A 45 6.25 -2.23 1.70
CA HIS A 45 6.60 -1.25 2.75
C HIS A 45 7.18 0.00 2.10
N GLY A 46 6.82 1.15 2.60
CA GLY A 46 7.29 2.38 2.00
C GLY A 46 7.04 3.62 2.84
N THR A 47 7.20 4.78 2.20
CA THR A 47 7.18 6.06 2.89
C THR A 47 5.78 6.55 3.29
N TRP A 48 4.73 5.83 2.93
CA TRP A 48 3.36 6.20 3.30
C TRP A 48 3.07 6.01 4.80
N GLY A 49 3.87 5.23 5.51
CA GLY A 49 3.70 4.99 6.93
C GLY A 49 4.00 3.56 7.31
N GLY A 50 3.63 3.18 8.53
CA GLY A 50 3.99 1.89 9.11
C GLY A 50 3.17 0.69 8.65
N LEU A 51 2.04 0.89 7.96
CA LEU A 51 1.23 -0.23 7.48
C LEU A 51 1.72 -0.71 6.12
N ALA A 52 1.84 -2.03 5.98
CA ALA A 52 2.19 -2.63 4.71
C ALA A 52 0.98 -2.70 3.79
N LEU A 53 1.21 -2.55 2.48
CA LEU A 53 0.18 -2.79 1.47
C LEU A 53 0.23 -4.25 1.05
N ILE A 54 -0.94 -4.89 0.98
CA ILE A 54 -1.06 -6.30 0.65
C ILE A 54 -1.63 -6.42 -0.75
N PRO A 55 -0.83 -6.80 -1.75
CA PRO A 55 -1.34 -6.97 -3.12
C PRO A 55 -2.48 -7.99 -3.16
N GLY A 56 -3.55 -7.64 -3.87
CA GLY A 56 -4.74 -8.48 -3.95
C GLY A 56 -5.75 -8.25 -2.85
N VAL A 57 -5.38 -7.55 -1.78
CA VAL A 57 -6.27 -7.21 -0.66
C VAL A 57 -6.49 -5.70 -0.62
N ASP A 58 -5.41 -4.93 -0.67
CA ASP A 58 -5.47 -3.47 -0.66
C ASP A 58 -5.47 -2.94 -2.09
N GLU A 59 -6.17 -1.83 -2.31
CA GLU A 59 -6.22 -1.18 -3.61
C GLU A 59 -5.21 -0.04 -3.67
N TYR A 60 -4.38 -0.05 -4.69
CA TYR A 60 -3.40 0.99 -4.92
C TYR A 60 -3.09 1.08 -6.41
N GLU A 61 -2.48 2.17 -6.82
CA GLU A 61 -2.03 2.34 -8.20
C GLU A 61 -0.57 2.78 -8.23
N ILE A 62 0.12 2.41 -9.28
CA ILE A 62 1.51 2.84 -9.51
C ILE A 62 1.44 4.18 -10.23
N SER A 63 2.09 5.17 -9.62
CA SER A 63 2.16 6.53 -10.17
C SER A 63 3.52 6.71 -10.85
N GLU A 64 3.50 7.15 -12.07
CA GLU A 64 4.73 7.42 -12.82
C GLU A 64 5.09 8.90 -12.77
#